data_9d84b356067620178e1905d078cd15da
#
_entry.id   9d84b356067620178e1905d078cd15da
#
_cell.length_a   1.000
_cell.length_b   1.000
_cell.length_c   1.000
_cell.angle_alpha   90.00
_cell.angle_beta   90.00
_cell.angle_gamma   90.00
#
_symmetry.space_group_name_H-M   'P 1'
#
loop_
_entity.id
_entity.type
_entity.pdbx_description
1 polymer ?
#
loop_
_entity_poly.entity_id
_entity_poly.type
_entity_poly.pdbx_seq_one_letter_code
_entity_poly.pdbx_strand_id
1 'polypeptide(L)'
;MGTKSITAIFFISLVFTFPLAAEEISLMSYNVENLFDNKDDIGKDDKAFLPASFKRGSYHKGHCKKIEVKKWRDECLYLDWSEEAKTKKILNIAKVVSSFSPNGADIIAFQEIENISVLRDLFKELEPLGYLDFVLLEGKDYRGIDSAIISKFPIKKSKLHFIKFSPGFPTRDTRPILEAQIELSGNTLKSLQCALPSSISRFCYEKRCFYSFRKFT
;
A
#
# COMPACT_ATOMS: atom_id res chain seq x y z
N MET A 1 8.95 75.49 -44.03
CA MET A 1 9.72 74.50 -43.22
C MET A 1 8.71 73.77 -42.35
N GLY A 2 8.37 72.55 -42.74
CA GLY A 2 7.37 71.74 -42.04
C GLY A 2 8.07 70.71 -41.18
N THR A 3 7.88 70.77 -39.87
CA THR A 3 8.35 69.81 -38.90
C THR A 3 7.43 68.57 -38.91
N LYS A 4 7.96 67.43 -39.35
CA LYS A 4 7.25 66.13 -39.25
C LYS A 4 7.44 65.56 -37.84
N SER A 5 6.35 65.51 -37.07
CA SER A 5 6.31 64.83 -35.74
C SER A 5 6.23 63.33 -35.96
N ILE A 6 7.19 62.58 -35.45
CA ILE A 6 7.19 61.10 -35.46
C ILE A 6 6.65 60.63 -34.12
N THR A 7 5.41 60.12 -34.15
CA THR A 7 4.78 59.50 -32.96
C THR A 7 5.29 58.05 -32.86
N ALA A 8 6.14 57.77 -31.90
CA ALA A 8 6.60 56.43 -31.60
C ALA A 8 5.53 55.71 -30.75
N ILE A 9 4.92 54.65 -31.30
CA ILE A 9 3.95 53.77 -30.59
C ILE A 9 4.76 52.71 -29.88
N PHE A 10 4.85 52.81 -28.55
CA PHE A 10 5.43 51.78 -27.71
C PHE A 10 4.39 50.65 -27.50
N PHE A 11 4.61 49.49 -28.13
CA PHE A 11 3.86 48.26 -27.80
C PHE A 11 4.42 47.69 -26.51
N ILE A 12 3.69 47.87 -25.37
CA ILE A 12 3.99 47.15 -24.13
C ILE A 12 3.40 45.76 -24.27
N SER A 13 4.27 44.77 -24.56
CA SER A 13 3.92 43.34 -24.54
C SER A 13 3.76 42.91 -23.08
N LEU A 14 2.52 42.75 -22.63
CA LEU A 14 2.20 42.23 -21.30
C LEU A 14 2.43 40.71 -21.31
N VAL A 15 3.59 40.27 -20.85
CA VAL A 15 3.90 38.86 -20.66
C VAL A 15 3.13 38.36 -19.44
N PHE A 16 1.99 37.74 -19.65
CA PHE A 16 1.30 36.99 -18.62
C PHE A 16 2.13 35.73 -18.27
N THR A 17 2.92 35.80 -17.23
CA THR A 17 3.51 34.60 -16.62
C THR A 17 2.43 33.93 -15.77
N PHE A 18 1.80 32.89 -16.32
CA PHE A 18 0.98 31.99 -15.53
C PHE A 18 1.92 31.24 -14.58
N PRO A 19 1.69 31.29 -13.25
CA PRO A 19 2.44 30.43 -12.35
C PRO A 19 2.16 28.97 -12.74
N LEU A 20 3.18 28.23 -13.14
CA LEU A 20 3.10 26.80 -13.34
C LEU A 20 2.94 26.20 -11.92
N ALA A 21 1.71 25.98 -11.49
CA ALA A 21 1.45 25.30 -10.24
C ALA A 21 1.93 23.87 -10.35
N ALA A 22 2.96 23.50 -9.59
CA ALA A 22 3.36 22.12 -9.47
C ALA A 22 2.22 21.32 -8.82
N GLU A 23 1.74 20.29 -9.49
CA GLU A 23 0.75 19.36 -8.92
C GLU A 23 1.43 18.57 -7.78
N GLU A 24 0.91 18.73 -6.57
CA GLU A 24 1.39 17.99 -5.41
C GLU A 24 0.67 16.67 -5.31
N ILE A 25 1.42 15.57 -5.17
CA ILE A 25 0.89 14.23 -5.04
C ILE A 25 1.24 13.69 -3.66
N SER A 26 0.22 13.25 -2.95
CA SER A 26 0.34 12.68 -1.62
C SER A 26 0.53 11.17 -1.67
N LEU A 27 1.51 10.67 -0.91
CA LEU A 27 1.79 9.24 -0.75
C LEU A 27 1.63 8.86 0.72
N MET A 28 0.85 7.80 0.98
CA MET A 28 0.73 7.16 2.29
C MET A 28 1.42 5.80 2.26
N SER A 29 2.27 5.51 3.25
CA SER A 29 2.77 4.16 3.53
C SER A 29 2.11 3.63 4.80
N TYR A 30 1.44 2.47 4.73
CA TYR A 30 0.64 1.96 5.83
C TYR A 30 0.79 0.45 5.99
N ASN A 31 1.42 0.01 7.09
CA ASN A 31 1.41 -1.38 7.50
C ASN A 31 0.10 -1.66 8.26
N VAL A 32 -0.72 -2.53 7.69
CA VAL A 32 -2.05 -2.85 8.25
C VAL A 32 -2.03 -3.95 9.32
N GLU A 33 -0.86 -4.48 9.67
CA GLU A 33 -0.72 -5.53 10.68
C GLU A 33 -1.55 -6.78 10.36
N ASN A 34 -1.22 -7.44 9.27
CA ASN A 34 -1.84 -8.70 8.83
C ASN A 34 -3.32 -8.56 8.47
N LEU A 35 -3.60 -8.11 7.26
CA LEU A 35 -4.94 -8.19 6.67
C LEU A 35 -5.06 -9.49 5.88
N PHE A 36 -5.67 -10.50 6.50
CA PHE A 36 -5.94 -11.81 5.91
C PHE A 36 -7.40 -11.89 5.45
N ASP A 37 -7.65 -12.75 4.47
CA ASP A 37 -9.00 -13.27 4.26
C ASP A 37 -9.32 -14.31 5.36
N ASN A 38 -10.39 -15.07 5.27
CA ASN A 38 -10.75 -16.05 6.30
C ASN A 38 -10.68 -17.50 5.80
N LYS A 39 -9.76 -17.77 4.87
CA LYS A 39 -9.56 -19.06 4.23
C LYS A 39 -8.15 -19.58 4.49
N ASP A 40 -7.98 -20.90 4.46
CA ASP A 40 -6.69 -21.58 4.62
C ASP A 40 -6.03 -21.74 3.24
N ASP A 41 -4.96 -21.03 2.97
CA ASP A 41 -4.20 -21.12 1.73
C ASP A 41 -3.22 -22.31 1.78
N ILE A 42 -3.26 -23.13 0.76
CA ILE A 42 -2.41 -24.34 0.68
C ILE A 42 -0.94 -23.95 0.71
N GLY A 43 -0.22 -24.47 1.69
CA GLY A 43 1.23 -24.24 1.83
C GLY A 43 1.62 -22.93 2.50
N LYS A 44 0.65 -22.16 3.02
CA LYS A 44 0.88 -20.95 3.80
C LYS A 44 0.68 -21.18 5.29
N ASP A 45 1.30 -20.33 6.10
CA ASP A 45 1.16 -20.31 7.57
C ASP A 45 0.19 -19.21 8.01
N ASP A 46 -1.05 -19.34 7.57
CA ASP A 46 -2.16 -18.40 7.79
C ASP A 46 -3.25 -18.93 8.75
N LYS A 47 -3.03 -20.11 9.32
CA LYS A 47 -3.99 -20.85 10.15
C LYS A 47 -4.49 -20.09 11.39
N ALA A 48 -3.78 -19.05 11.80
CA ALA A 48 -4.26 -18.16 12.85
C ALA A 48 -5.45 -17.30 12.41
N PHE A 49 -5.58 -17.05 11.10
CA PHE A 49 -6.59 -16.14 10.53
C PHE A 49 -7.79 -16.87 9.93
N LEU A 50 -8.24 -17.94 10.62
CA LEU A 50 -9.42 -18.70 10.27
C LEU A 50 -10.56 -18.44 11.26
N PRO A 51 -11.83 -18.58 10.82
CA PRO A 51 -12.97 -18.59 11.74
C PRO A 51 -12.86 -19.69 12.79
N ALA A 52 -13.33 -19.44 14.00
CA ALA A 52 -13.27 -20.39 15.13
C ALA A 52 -13.93 -21.74 14.81
N SER A 53 -14.91 -21.75 13.90
CA SER A 53 -15.57 -23.00 13.43
C SER A 53 -14.58 -23.96 12.75
N PHE A 54 -13.58 -23.46 12.03
CA PHE A 54 -12.56 -24.27 11.34
C PHE A 54 -11.44 -24.76 12.29
N LYS A 55 -11.30 -24.17 13.48
CA LYS A 55 -10.23 -24.47 14.43
C LYS A 55 -10.50 -25.65 15.37
N ARG A 56 -11.66 -26.28 15.28
CA ARG A 56 -12.09 -27.35 16.21
C ARG A 56 -11.41 -28.69 15.99
N GLY A 57 -10.92 -28.94 14.77
CA GLY A 57 -10.32 -30.21 14.37
C GLY A 57 -9.01 -30.54 15.07
N SER A 58 -8.71 -31.84 15.24
CA SER A 58 -7.47 -32.33 15.84
C SER A 58 -6.24 -31.94 15.04
N TYR A 59 -6.35 -31.91 13.71
CA TYR A 59 -5.28 -31.48 12.81
C TYR A 59 -4.85 -30.03 13.08
N HIS A 60 -5.81 -29.09 13.10
CA HIS A 60 -5.54 -27.67 13.39
C HIS A 60 -4.92 -27.49 14.78
N LYS A 61 -5.53 -28.09 15.80
CA LYS A 61 -5.02 -28.05 17.18
C LYS A 61 -3.60 -28.63 17.30
N GLY A 62 -3.34 -29.73 16.60
CA GLY A 62 -2.03 -30.37 16.56
C GLY A 62 -0.97 -29.48 15.89
N HIS A 63 -1.33 -28.75 14.82
CA HIS A 63 -0.47 -27.77 14.18
C HIS A 63 -0.15 -26.60 15.13
N CYS A 64 -1.16 -25.95 15.69
CA CYS A 64 -0.97 -24.79 16.57
C CYS A 64 -0.16 -25.12 17.85
N LYS A 65 -0.33 -26.32 18.41
CA LYS A 65 0.44 -26.75 19.61
C LYS A 65 1.95 -26.82 19.39
N LYS A 66 2.43 -26.92 18.14
CA LYS A 66 3.85 -26.93 17.79
C LYS A 66 4.48 -25.54 17.80
N ILE A 67 3.67 -24.47 17.86
CA ILE A 67 4.17 -23.11 17.89
C ILE A 67 4.76 -22.82 19.26
N GLU A 68 6.05 -22.52 19.34
CA GLU A 68 6.77 -22.30 20.59
C GLU A 68 6.32 -21.01 21.30
N VAL A 69 6.17 -19.93 20.54
CA VAL A 69 5.78 -18.63 21.08
C VAL A 69 4.32 -18.66 21.53
N LYS A 70 4.09 -18.53 22.85
CA LYS A 70 2.76 -18.62 23.45
C LYS A 70 1.73 -17.71 22.78
N LYS A 71 2.08 -16.44 22.52
CA LYS A 71 1.19 -15.48 21.87
C LYS A 71 0.70 -16.00 20.52
N TRP A 72 1.59 -16.43 19.64
CA TRP A 72 1.23 -16.92 18.31
C TRP A 72 0.46 -18.25 18.36
N ARG A 73 0.82 -19.11 19.32
CA ARG A 73 0.08 -20.34 19.58
C ARG A 73 -1.36 -20.07 20.02
N ASP A 74 -1.56 -19.11 20.91
CA ASP A 74 -2.89 -18.73 21.39
C ASP A 74 -3.71 -18.07 20.27
N GLU A 75 -3.10 -17.22 19.45
CA GLU A 75 -3.72 -16.67 18.23
C GLU A 75 -4.16 -17.79 17.27
N CYS A 76 -3.28 -18.74 16.99
CA CYS A 76 -3.58 -19.88 16.13
C CYS A 76 -4.76 -20.70 16.69
N LEU A 77 -4.84 -20.92 18.00
CA LEU A 77 -5.86 -21.75 18.63
C LEU A 77 -7.20 -21.04 18.82
N TYR A 78 -7.17 -19.74 19.17
CA TYR A 78 -8.33 -19.06 19.75
C TYR A 78 -8.77 -17.78 19.03
N LEU A 79 -7.93 -17.17 18.18
CA LEU A 79 -8.33 -16.01 17.42
C LEU A 79 -9.51 -16.39 16.51
N ASP A 80 -10.65 -15.76 16.66
CA ASP A 80 -11.76 -15.90 15.72
C ASP A 80 -11.65 -14.86 14.62
N TRP A 81 -11.14 -15.29 13.46
CA TRP A 81 -11.04 -14.44 12.28
C TRP A 81 -12.26 -14.64 11.38
N SER A 82 -13.44 -14.32 11.94
CA SER A 82 -14.71 -14.41 11.24
C SER A 82 -14.83 -13.36 10.13
N GLU A 83 -15.86 -13.49 9.28
CA GLU A 83 -16.18 -12.51 8.24
C GLU A 83 -16.43 -11.11 8.86
N GLU A 84 -17.08 -11.07 10.04
CA GLU A 84 -17.30 -9.81 10.76
C GLU A 84 -15.97 -9.19 11.25
N ALA A 85 -15.05 -10.03 11.75
CA ALA A 85 -13.73 -9.56 12.21
C ALA A 85 -12.91 -8.98 11.03
N LYS A 86 -12.90 -9.67 9.89
CA LYS A 86 -12.28 -9.20 8.65
C LYS A 86 -12.89 -7.88 8.18
N THR A 87 -14.20 -7.83 8.06
CA THR A 87 -14.93 -6.63 7.63
C THR A 87 -14.66 -5.45 8.57
N LYS A 88 -14.71 -5.67 9.88
CA LYS A 88 -14.38 -4.63 10.87
C LYS A 88 -12.96 -4.11 10.70
N LYS A 89 -12.00 -4.97 10.41
CA LYS A 89 -10.60 -4.56 10.15
C LYS A 89 -10.50 -3.72 8.88
N ILE A 90 -11.15 -4.13 7.79
CA ILE A 90 -11.20 -3.38 6.53
C ILE A 90 -11.78 -1.99 6.75
N LEU A 91 -12.93 -1.88 7.43
CA LEU A 91 -13.55 -0.59 7.75
C LEU A 91 -12.64 0.30 8.62
N ASN A 92 -11.91 -0.27 9.57
CA ASN A 92 -10.96 0.48 10.37
C ASN A 92 -9.78 1.01 9.53
N ILE A 93 -9.28 0.21 8.58
CA ILE A 93 -8.24 0.65 7.63
C ILE A 93 -8.76 1.79 6.76
N ALA A 94 -9.95 1.65 6.18
CA ALA A 94 -10.60 2.68 5.37
C ALA A 94 -10.80 3.99 6.17
N LYS A 95 -11.22 3.89 7.43
CA LYS A 95 -11.33 5.05 8.33
C LYS A 95 -10.00 5.75 8.57
N VAL A 96 -8.91 5.00 8.71
CA VAL A 96 -7.57 5.59 8.85
C VAL A 96 -7.16 6.31 7.57
N VAL A 97 -7.41 5.71 6.40
CA VAL A 97 -7.11 6.34 5.10
C VAL A 97 -7.89 7.65 4.95
N SER A 98 -9.20 7.64 5.23
CA SER A 98 -10.05 8.83 5.12
C SER A 98 -9.69 9.93 6.13
N SER A 99 -9.04 9.58 7.25
CA SER A 99 -8.61 10.57 8.25
C SER A 99 -7.38 11.39 7.84
N PHE A 100 -6.65 10.98 6.81
CA PHE A 100 -5.47 11.70 6.31
C PHE A 100 -5.85 13.02 5.61
N SER A 101 -6.86 12.97 4.78
CA SER A 101 -7.50 14.12 4.13
C SER A 101 -8.95 13.73 3.80
N PRO A 102 -9.84 14.66 3.42
CA PRO A 102 -11.22 14.32 3.10
C PRO A 102 -11.38 13.19 2.07
N ASN A 103 -10.39 13.03 1.18
CA ASN A 103 -10.41 12.01 0.13
C ASN A 103 -9.26 10.99 0.26
N GLY A 104 -8.54 10.92 1.37
CA GLY A 104 -7.35 10.09 1.53
C GLY A 104 -6.14 10.56 0.71
N ALA A 105 -5.02 9.85 0.79
CA ALA A 105 -3.83 10.12 -0.03
C ALA A 105 -4.06 9.71 -1.48
N ASP A 106 -3.30 10.28 -2.42
CA ASP A 106 -3.46 9.97 -3.85
C ASP A 106 -2.97 8.58 -4.21
N ILE A 107 -1.93 8.13 -3.50
CA ILE A 107 -1.36 6.79 -3.64
C ILE A 107 -1.16 6.22 -2.24
N ILE A 108 -1.56 4.97 -2.03
CA ILE A 108 -1.34 4.25 -0.78
C ILE A 108 -0.52 3.00 -1.05
N ALA A 109 0.57 2.87 -0.31
CA ALA A 109 1.44 1.72 -0.30
C ALA A 109 1.19 0.92 0.99
N PHE A 110 0.45 -0.18 0.87
CA PHE A 110 0.11 -1.07 1.97
C PHE A 110 1.16 -2.17 2.17
N GLN A 111 1.39 -2.56 3.41
CA GLN A 111 2.15 -3.75 3.79
C GLN A 111 1.26 -4.70 4.57
N GLU A 112 1.60 -5.99 4.47
CA GLU A 112 0.95 -7.09 5.18
C GLU A 112 -0.50 -7.33 4.75
N ILE A 113 -0.72 -7.29 3.44
CA ILE A 113 -1.96 -7.74 2.79
C ILE A 113 -1.72 -9.18 2.30
N GLU A 114 -2.64 -10.08 2.58
CA GLU A 114 -2.48 -11.49 2.20
C GLU A 114 -2.54 -11.68 0.69
N ASN A 115 -3.65 -11.36 0.07
CA ASN A 115 -3.88 -11.67 -1.34
C ASN A 115 -4.73 -10.62 -2.05
N ILE A 116 -4.87 -10.80 -3.37
CA ILE A 116 -5.64 -9.90 -4.21
C ILE A 116 -7.14 -9.88 -3.88
N SER A 117 -7.66 -10.96 -3.29
CA SER A 117 -9.08 -11.05 -2.90
C SER A 117 -9.41 -10.10 -1.76
N VAL A 118 -8.63 -10.17 -0.67
CA VAL A 118 -8.84 -9.28 0.49
C VAL A 118 -8.45 -7.83 0.17
N LEU A 119 -7.49 -7.60 -0.73
CA LEU A 119 -7.18 -6.26 -1.24
C LEU A 119 -8.36 -5.68 -2.01
N ARG A 120 -9.05 -6.48 -2.82
CA ARG A 120 -10.25 -6.05 -3.55
C ARG A 120 -11.40 -5.69 -2.60
N ASP A 121 -11.55 -6.42 -1.50
CA ASP A 121 -12.54 -6.06 -0.48
C ASP A 121 -12.21 -4.71 0.17
N LEU A 122 -10.94 -4.47 0.50
CA LEU A 122 -10.49 -3.16 0.99
C LEU A 122 -10.67 -2.05 -0.05
N PHE A 123 -10.35 -2.33 -1.32
CA PHE A 123 -10.49 -1.36 -2.42
C PHE A 123 -11.94 -0.87 -2.56
N LYS A 124 -12.93 -1.77 -2.49
CA LYS A 124 -14.35 -1.40 -2.55
C LYS A 124 -14.75 -0.36 -1.49
N GLU A 125 -14.19 -0.48 -0.28
CA GLU A 125 -14.44 0.50 0.79
C GLU A 125 -13.75 1.85 0.53
N LEU A 126 -12.72 1.86 -0.33
CA LEU A 126 -11.96 3.06 -0.67
C LEU A 126 -12.41 3.70 -2.00
N GLU A 127 -13.14 3.00 -2.87
CA GLU A 127 -13.67 3.56 -4.13
C GLU A 127 -14.39 4.90 -3.96
N PRO A 128 -15.22 5.12 -2.90
CA PRO A 128 -15.90 6.40 -2.70
C PRO A 128 -14.95 7.59 -2.45
N LEU A 129 -13.68 7.32 -2.12
CA LEU A 129 -12.64 8.34 -1.95
C LEU A 129 -11.92 8.69 -3.26
N GLY A 130 -12.34 8.11 -4.40
CA GLY A 130 -11.79 8.38 -5.73
C GLY A 130 -10.63 7.47 -6.14
N TYR A 131 -10.39 6.36 -5.44
CA TYR A 131 -9.40 5.38 -5.89
C TYR A 131 -9.89 4.64 -7.13
N LEU A 132 -8.99 4.45 -8.12
CA LEU A 132 -9.33 3.93 -9.43
C LEU A 132 -8.66 2.60 -9.74
N ASP A 133 -7.51 2.33 -9.13
CA ASP A 133 -6.71 1.16 -9.51
C ASP A 133 -5.93 0.60 -8.32
N PHE A 134 -5.61 -0.69 -8.37
CA PHE A 134 -4.84 -1.35 -7.33
C PHE A 134 -4.01 -2.51 -7.87
N VAL A 135 -2.94 -2.84 -7.19
CA VAL A 135 -2.07 -3.97 -7.52
C VAL A 135 -1.51 -4.65 -6.28
N LEU A 136 -1.51 -5.96 -6.33
CA LEU A 136 -0.77 -6.87 -5.47
C LEU A 136 -0.22 -7.99 -6.35
N LEU A 137 1.05 -8.31 -6.17
CA LEU A 137 1.70 -9.44 -6.82
C LEU A 137 2.18 -10.40 -5.73
N GLU A 138 1.80 -11.66 -5.84
CA GLU A 138 2.14 -12.72 -4.89
C GLU A 138 3.66 -12.90 -4.78
N GLY A 139 4.17 -12.76 -3.57
CA GLY A 139 5.56 -13.01 -3.23
C GLY A 139 5.81 -14.44 -2.76
N LYS A 140 6.95 -14.62 -2.08
CA LYS A 140 7.37 -15.93 -1.53
C LYS A 140 7.32 -15.97 0.00
N ASP A 141 6.68 -15.01 0.65
CA ASP A 141 6.54 -15.04 2.11
C ASP A 141 5.72 -16.28 2.52
N TYR A 142 6.25 -17.06 3.46
CA TYR A 142 5.62 -18.33 3.87
C TYR A 142 4.28 -18.12 4.61
N ARG A 143 4.04 -16.92 5.14
CA ARG A 143 2.76 -16.54 5.75
C ARG A 143 1.72 -16.10 4.72
N GLY A 144 2.14 -15.87 3.45
CA GLY A 144 1.26 -15.40 2.40
C GLY A 144 0.98 -13.90 2.43
N ILE A 145 1.80 -13.08 3.11
CA ILE A 145 1.57 -11.63 3.16
C ILE A 145 2.50 -10.86 2.24
N ASP A 146 1.94 -9.90 1.55
CA ASP A 146 2.59 -9.13 0.51
C ASP A 146 2.44 -7.62 0.67
N SER A 147 3.05 -6.89 -0.25
CA SER A 147 2.86 -5.45 -0.42
C SER A 147 1.83 -5.18 -1.50
N ALA A 148 1.01 -4.14 -1.29
CA ALA A 148 0.00 -3.72 -2.25
C ALA A 148 0.05 -2.20 -2.46
N ILE A 149 -0.40 -1.74 -3.63
CA ILE A 149 -0.57 -0.32 -3.92
C ILE A 149 -2.01 -0.10 -4.37
N ILE A 150 -2.65 0.93 -3.81
CA ILE A 150 -3.95 1.47 -4.26
C ILE A 150 -3.70 2.92 -4.71
N SER A 151 -4.28 3.32 -5.83
CA SER A 151 -4.01 4.60 -6.47
C SER A 151 -5.28 5.26 -7.02
N LYS A 152 -5.35 6.60 -6.95
CA LYS A 152 -6.33 7.42 -7.67
C LYS A 152 -5.98 7.59 -9.16
N PHE A 153 -4.83 7.07 -9.58
CA PHE A 153 -4.31 7.14 -10.94
C PHE A 153 -4.14 5.74 -11.52
N PRO A 154 -4.21 5.57 -12.85
CA PRO A 154 -4.02 4.27 -13.48
C PRO A 154 -2.63 3.68 -13.21
N ILE A 155 -2.57 2.40 -12.88
CA ILE A 155 -1.34 1.62 -12.73
C ILE A 155 -1.04 0.91 -14.06
N LYS A 156 0.00 1.34 -14.78
CA LYS A 156 0.31 0.83 -16.14
C LYS A 156 1.11 -0.47 -16.11
N LYS A 157 2.01 -0.61 -15.15
CA LYS A 157 2.89 -1.78 -14.99
C LYS A 157 3.21 -2.01 -13.53
N SER A 158 3.44 -3.26 -13.18
CA SER A 158 3.90 -3.66 -11.86
C SER A 158 4.94 -4.78 -11.95
N LYS A 159 5.83 -4.86 -10.98
CA LYS A 159 6.91 -5.84 -10.92
C LYS A 159 7.36 -6.08 -9.50
N LEU A 160 7.75 -7.33 -9.19
CA LEU A 160 8.43 -7.69 -7.94
C LEU A 160 9.94 -7.70 -8.13
N HIS A 161 10.66 -7.08 -7.20
CA HIS A 161 12.10 -7.14 -7.10
C HIS A 161 12.47 -7.99 -5.87
N PHE A 162 13.02 -9.17 -6.12
CA PHE A 162 13.47 -10.07 -5.06
C PHE A 162 14.83 -9.64 -4.52
N ILE A 163 14.93 -9.52 -3.19
CA ILE A 163 16.17 -9.13 -2.52
C ILE A 163 17.09 -10.35 -2.46
N LYS A 164 18.29 -10.20 -3.00
CA LYS A 164 19.35 -11.20 -2.89
C LYS A 164 20.29 -10.82 -1.75
N PHE A 165 20.45 -11.70 -0.78
CA PHE A 165 21.42 -11.52 0.30
C PHE A 165 22.80 -11.99 -0.13
N SER A 166 23.84 -11.41 0.46
CA SER A 166 25.23 -11.85 0.26
C SER A 166 25.41 -13.30 0.70
N PRO A 167 26.35 -14.05 0.09
CA PRO A 167 26.68 -15.42 0.51
C PRO A 167 26.99 -15.47 2.02
N GLY A 168 26.43 -16.44 2.73
CA GLY A 168 26.60 -16.60 4.17
C GLY A 168 25.43 -16.09 5.04
N PHE A 169 24.51 -15.32 4.47
CA PHE A 169 23.24 -15.05 5.16
C PHE A 169 22.24 -16.17 4.84
N PRO A 170 21.48 -16.64 5.87
CA PRO A 170 20.43 -17.62 5.59
C PRO A 170 19.47 -17.03 4.56
N THR A 171 19.28 -17.75 3.46
CA THR A 171 18.32 -17.41 2.39
C THR A 171 16.91 -17.65 2.90
N ARG A 172 16.45 -16.82 3.82
CA ARG A 172 15.03 -16.75 4.12
C ARG A 172 14.41 -15.92 3.02
N ASP A 173 13.40 -16.46 2.37
CA ASP A 173 12.58 -15.70 1.45
C ASP A 173 12.03 -14.49 2.18
N THR A 174 12.51 -13.30 1.77
CA THR A 174 11.97 -12.05 2.29
C THR A 174 10.90 -11.54 1.34
N ARG A 175 10.03 -10.72 1.87
CA ARG A 175 9.05 -10.01 1.04
C ARG A 175 9.78 -9.19 -0.03
N PRO A 176 9.40 -9.33 -1.30
CA PRO A 176 10.01 -8.56 -2.37
C PRO A 176 9.58 -7.09 -2.32
N ILE A 177 10.30 -6.25 -3.05
CA ILE A 177 9.90 -4.87 -3.27
C ILE A 177 8.89 -4.85 -4.42
N LEU A 178 7.70 -4.30 -4.20
CA LEU A 178 6.73 -4.05 -5.26
C LEU A 178 7.04 -2.71 -5.93
N GLU A 179 7.29 -2.74 -7.23
CA GLU A 179 7.35 -1.55 -8.10
C GLU A 179 6.02 -1.42 -8.83
N ALA A 180 5.44 -0.21 -8.84
CA ALA A 180 4.34 0.16 -9.71
C ALA A 180 4.68 1.40 -10.52
N GLN A 181 4.28 1.41 -11.79
CA GLN A 181 4.36 2.56 -12.68
C GLN A 181 2.97 3.18 -12.81
N ILE A 182 2.82 4.39 -12.29
CA ILE A 182 1.55 5.10 -12.17
C ILE A 182 1.55 6.27 -13.16
N GLU A 183 0.49 6.41 -13.93
CA GLU A 183 0.33 7.48 -14.92
C GLU A 183 -0.24 8.73 -14.25
N LEU A 184 0.47 9.85 -14.38
CA LEU A 184 0.09 11.14 -13.81
C LEU A 184 0.05 12.19 -14.93
N SER A 185 -1.15 12.67 -15.33
CA SER A 185 -1.30 13.80 -16.28
C SER A 185 -0.30 13.76 -17.46
N GLY A 186 -0.14 12.59 -18.11
CA GLY A 186 0.80 12.39 -19.23
C GLY A 186 2.24 12.08 -18.85
N ASN A 187 2.56 11.97 -17.55
CA ASN A 187 3.86 11.54 -17.05
C ASN A 187 3.75 10.22 -16.28
N THR A 188 4.86 9.52 -16.10
CA THR A 188 4.89 8.26 -15.37
C THR A 188 5.65 8.43 -14.06
N LEU A 189 4.99 8.18 -12.94
CA LEU A 189 5.63 8.02 -11.64
C LEU A 189 5.97 6.55 -11.41
N LYS A 190 7.21 6.27 -11.00
CA LYS A 190 7.57 4.95 -10.46
C LYS A 190 7.49 4.98 -8.94
N SER A 191 6.60 4.20 -8.37
CA SER A 191 6.50 4.00 -6.93
C SER A 191 7.14 2.67 -6.56
N LEU A 192 8.02 2.69 -5.56
CA LEU A 192 8.67 1.51 -5.00
C LEU A 192 8.16 1.29 -3.58
N GLN A 193 7.58 0.13 -3.35
CA GLN A 193 7.09 -0.28 -2.03
C GLN A 193 7.96 -1.39 -1.47
N CYS A 194 8.59 -1.12 -0.33
CA CYS A 194 9.34 -2.12 0.42
C CYS A 194 8.60 -2.50 1.70
N ALA A 195 8.38 -3.79 1.91
CA ALA A 195 7.95 -4.30 3.20
C ALA A 195 9.16 -4.41 4.12
N LEU A 196 9.44 -3.36 4.87
CA LEU A 196 10.53 -3.36 5.85
C LEU A 196 10.21 -4.33 7.00
N PRO A 197 11.21 -5.09 7.50
CA PRO A 197 11.05 -5.85 8.73
C PRO A 197 10.61 -4.94 9.89
N SER A 198 9.79 -5.47 10.78
CA SER A 198 9.25 -4.73 11.93
C SER A 198 10.32 -4.07 12.83
N SER A 199 11.57 -4.55 12.79
CA SER A 199 12.70 -3.97 13.50
C SER A 199 13.17 -2.61 12.97
N ILE A 200 12.87 -2.28 11.71
CA ILE A 200 13.26 -0.99 11.08
C ILE A 200 12.10 0.03 11.14
N SER A 201 10.87 -0.41 11.36
CA SER A 201 9.69 0.47 11.46
C SER A 201 9.68 1.40 12.70
N ARG A 202 10.66 1.27 13.61
CA ARG A 202 10.80 2.16 14.79
C ARG A 202 11.13 3.61 14.45
N PHE A 203 11.52 3.93 13.21
CA PHE A 203 11.80 5.30 12.78
C PHE A 203 10.59 6.03 12.19
N CYS A 204 9.49 5.35 11.89
CA CYS A 204 8.23 5.98 11.52
C CYS A 204 7.31 5.96 12.73
N TYR A 205 7.09 7.11 13.35
CA TYR A 205 6.21 7.25 14.49
C TYR A 205 4.82 6.70 14.12
N GLU A 206 4.29 5.77 14.92
CA GLU A 206 2.96 5.14 14.77
C GLU A 206 2.67 4.36 13.47
N LYS A 207 3.68 3.70 12.85
CA LYS A 207 3.49 2.81 11.69
C LYS A 207 2.89 3.49 10.43
N ARG A 208 2.87 4.82 10.39
CA ARG A 208 2.41 5.62 9.25
C ARG A 208 3.51 6.58 8.82
N CYS A 209 3.90 6.50 7.58
CA CYS A 209 4.83 7.44 6.98
C CYS A 209 4.09 8.17 5.86
N PHE A 210 4.07 9.50 5.95
CA PHE A 210 3.48 10.35 4.93
C PHE A 210 4.60 11.05 4.17
N TYR A 211 4.57 10.95 2.86
CA TYR A 211 5.49 11.64 1.97
C TYR A 211 4.70 12.52 1.01
N SER A 212 5.13 13.75 0.88
CA SER A 212 4.66 14.67 -0.15
C SER A 212 5.77 14.86 -1.17
N PHE A 213 5.48 14.61 -2.43
CA PHE A 213 6.41 14.83 -3.54
C PHE A 213 5.89 15.98 -4.39
N ARG A 214 6.75 16.98 -4.63
CA ARG A 214 6.50 17.99 -5.66
C ARG A 214 7.00 17.46 -6.99
N LYS A 215 6.16 17.57 -8.01
CA LYS A 215 6.55 17.28 -9.38
C LYS A 215 7.47 18.40 -9.84
N PHE A 216 8.71 18.07 -10.14
CA PHE A 216 9.59 18.97 -10.88
C PHE A 216 9.34 18.74 -12.36
N THR A 217 8.95 19.79 -13.07
CA THR A 217 8.84 19.88 -14.52
C THR A 217 10.22 20.15 -15.09
#